data_96266260cb7a9f6ca9313c5f4a11acae
#
_entry.id   96266260cb7a9f6ca9313c5f4a11acae
#
_cell.length_a   1.000
_cell.length_b   1.000
_cell.length_c   1.000
_cell.angle_alpha   90.00
_cell.angle_beta   90.00
_cell.angle_gamma   90.00
#
_symmetry.space_group_name_H-M   'P 1'
#
loop_
_entity.id
_entity.type
_entity.pdbx_description
1 polymer ?
#
loop_
_entity_poly.entity_id
_entity_poly.type
_entity_poly.pdbx_seq_one_letter_code
_entity_poly.pdbx_strand_id
1 'polypeptide(L)'
;VTDFSLMTSLPKAIRERIIKDHPSALSSKVIRRSTSDSALKLAIELEDGAIIECVRLSDGNGRYTACLSSQVGCAMGCAFCKTGTMDLLRNVKAGEIVEELIHLEKEGEHITHIVFMGMGEPLANFTEVMKAITYIHREDGINISYRRITISTCGLVPGIKRLSEIHLPVRLAVSLVAADDDVRSSVMPVN
;
A
#
# COMPACT_ATOMS: atom_id res chain seq x y z
N VAL A 1 6.40 -16.85 -2.13
CA VAL A 1 7.76 -17.25 -2.56
C VAL A 1 8.35 -16.08 -3.33
N THR A 2 9.44 -15.51 -2.82
CA THR A 2 10.17 -14.39 -3.46
C THR A 2 11.48 -14.83 -4.12
N ASP A 3 11.76 -16.14 -4.11
CA ASP A 3 12.90 -16.78 -4.74
C ASP A 3 12.40 -17.82 -5.75
N PHE A 4 12.67 -17.59 -7.01
CA PHE A 4 12.27 -18.51 -8.09
C PHE A 4 12.89 -19.90 -7.97
N SER A 5 14.04 -20.04 -7.28
CA SER A 5 14.67 -21.36 -7.05
C SER A 5 13.79 -22.28 -6.21
N LEU A 6 12.96 -21.71 -5.35
CA LEU A 6 12.05 -22.42 -4.44
C LEU A 6 10.71 -22.77 -5.10
N MET A 7 10.44 -22.36 -6.33
CA MET A 7 9.22 -22.71 -7.07
C MET A 7 9.27 -24.15 -7.62
N THR A 8 9.22 -25.13 -6.71
CA THR A 8 9.37 -26.55 -7.07
C THR A 8 8.24 -27.11 -7.93
N SER A 9 7.12 -26.42 -8.04
CA SER A 9 6.03 -26.72 -8.99
C SER A 9 6.41 -26.48 -10.45
N LEU A 10 7.47 -25.70 -10.70
CA LEU A 10 8.00 -25.45 -12.05
C LEU A 10 9.19 -26.40 -12.35
N PRO A 11 9.31 -26.94 -13.58
CA PRO A 11 10.48 -27.66 -14.03
C PRO A 11 11.78 -26.86 -13.82
N LYS A 12 12.88 -27.56 -13.49
CA LYS A 12 14.17 -26.92 -13.19
C LYS A 12 14.65 -25.98 -14.33
N ALA A 13 14.56 -26.43 -15.57
CA ALA A 13 14.97 -25.64 -16.74
C ALA A 13 14.18 -24.33 -16.89
N ILE A 14 12.89 -24.35 -16.54
CA ILE A 14 12.04 -23.14 -16.55
C ILE A 14 12.47 -22.19 -15.43
N ARG A 15 12.72 -22.70 -14.22
CA ARG A 15 13.22 -21.88 -13.10
C ARG A 15 14.55 -21.20 -13.42
N GLU A 16 15.51 -21.95 -13.98
CA GLU A 16 16.81 -21.43 -14.37
C GLU A 16 16.68 -20.33 -15.44
N ARG A 17 15.77 -20.49 -16.39
CA ARG A 17 15.48 -19.47 -17.39
C ARG A 17 14.87 -18.21 -16.78
N ILE A 18 13.86 -18.37 -15.89
CA ILE A 18 13.24 -17.24 -15.18
C ILE A 18 14.29 -16.49 -14.35
N ILE A 19 15.15 -17.20 -13.60
CA ILE A 19 16.19 -16.56 -12.77
C ILE A 19 17.18 -15.80 -13.64
N LYS A 20 17.50 -16.31 -14.82
CA LYS A 20 18.41 -15.63 -15.76
C LYS A 20 17.80 -14.33 -16.29
N ASP A 21 16.52 -14.36 -16.67
CA ASP A 21 15.82 -13.23 -17.27
C ASP A 21 15.33 -12.23 -16.19
N HIS A 22 15.01 -12.73 -14.99
CA HIS A 22 14.50 -11.99 -13.84
C HIS A 22 15.21 -12.46 -12.55
N PRO A 23 16.35 -11.88 -12.18
CA PRO A 23 17.14 -12.34 -11.03
C PRO A 23 16.44 -12.14 -9.68
N SER A 24 15.40 -11.32 -9.63
CA SER A 24 14.55 -11.12 -8.46
C SER A 24 13.08 -11.24 -8.83
N ALA A 25 12.28 -11.84 -7.95
CA ALA A 25 10.82 -11.83 -8.06
C ALA A 25 10.19 -10.49 -7.67
N LEU A 26 10.95 -9.59 -7.06
CA LEU A 26 10.55 -8.24 -6.72
C LEU A 26 11.27 -7.26 -7.62
N SER A 27 10.53 -6.29 -8.12
CA SER A 27 11.05 -5.18 -8.94
C SER A 27 11.62 -4.06 -8.08
N SER A 28 11.22 -4.01 -6.81
CA SER A 28 11.59 -2.98 -5.86
C SER A 28 12.60 -3.49 -4.81
N LYS A 29 13.28 -2.56 -4.13
CA LYS A 29 14.25 -2.87 -3.08
C LYS A 29 14.08 -1.96 -1.86
N VAL A 30 14.29 -2.52 -0.66
CA VAL A 30 14.35 -1.74 0.58
C VAL A 30 15.69 -1.02 0.66
N ILE A 31 15.65 0.32 0.69
CA ILE A 31 16.84 1.16 0.78
C ILE A 31 17.08 1.72 2.18
N ARG A 32 16.05 1.75 3.03
CA ARG A 32 16.18 2.22 4.43
C ARG A 32 15.18 1.52 5.33
N ARG A 33 15.61 1.25 6.57
CA ARG A 33 14.79 0.74 7.67
C ARG A 33 14.85 1.71 8.84
N SER A 34 13.73 1.91 9.50
CA SER A 34 13.63 2.66 10.76
C SER A 34 12.67 1.93 11.68
N THR A 35 13.11 1.61 12.89
CA THR A 35 12.36 0.82 13.87
C THR A 35 12.13 1.61 15.14
N SER A 36 10.99 1.36 15.77
CA SER A 36 10.65 1.74 17.14
C SER A 36 9.98 0.55 17.83
N ASP A 37 9.60 0.68 19.11
CA ASP A 37 8.99 -0.42 19.86
C ASP A 37 7.72 -1.00 19.23
N SER A 38 6.95 -0.18 18.51
CA SER A 38 5.67 -0.58 17.92
C SER A 38 5.59 -0.41 16.41
N ALA A 39 6.64 0.08 15.75
CA ALA A 39 6.60 0.35 14.32
C ALA A 39 7.92 0.01 13.62
N LEU A 40 7.78 -0.55 12.41
CA LEU A 40 8.87 -0.69 11.43
C LEU A 40 8.47 0.08 10.17
N LYS A 41 9.27 1.07 9.78
CA LYS A 41 9.12 1.80 8.53
C LYS A 41 10.18 1.39 7.53
N LEU A 42 9.77 1.12 6.31
CA LEU A 42 10.64 0.84 5.18
C LEU A 42 10.52 1.96 4.15
N ALA A 43 11.65 2.42 3.62
CA ALA A 43 11.70 3.17 2.39
C ALA A 43 12.07 2.20 1.26
N ILE A 44 11.25 2.19 0.22
CA ILE A 44 11.33 1.26 -0.90
C ILE A 44 11.61 2.06 -2.16
N GLU A 45 12.68 1.71 -2.85
CA GLU A 45 12.99 2.22 -4.18
C GLU A 45 12.34 1.31 -5.23
N LEU A 46 11.50 1.89 -6.06
CA LEU A 46 10.80 1.24 -7.15
C LEU A 46 11.72 1.12 -8.39
N GLU A 47 11.29 0.35 -9.39
CA GLU A 47 12.09 0.07 -10.59
C GLU A 47 12.54 1.33 -11.34
N ASP A 48 11.73 2.38 -11.32
CA ASP A 48 12.02 3.68 -11.96
C ASP A 48 12.83 4.65 -11.08
N GLY A 49 13.28 4.20 -9.89
CA GLY A 49 14.03 5.02 -8.93
C GLY A 49 13.17 5.87 -8.02
N ALA A 50 11.84 5.88 -8.18
CA ALA A 50 10.94 6.55 -7.26
C ALA A 50 10.96 5.88 -5.88
N ILE A 51 10.78 6.67 -4.82
CA ILE A 51 10.83 6.16 -3.45
C ILE A 51 9.45 6.33 -2.80
N ILE A 52 8.96 5.24 -2.20
CA ILE A 52 7.77 5.23 -1.37
C ILE A 52 8.10 4.70 0.04
N GLU A 53 7.20 4.93 0.98
CA GLU A 53 7.33 4.41 2.35
C GLU A 53 6.17 3.50 2.69
N CYS A 54 6.44 2.40 3.38
CA CYS A 54 5.42 1.59 4.04
C CYS A 54 5.78 1.35 5.51
N VAL A 55 4.77 1.06 6.34
CA VAL A 55 4.97 0.90 7.78
C VAL A 55 4.24 -0.35 8.26
N ARG A 56 4.90 -1.16 9.08
CA ARG A 56 4.26 -2.17 9.91
C ARG A 56 4.07 -1.61 11.31
N LEU A 57 2.83 -1.66 11.80
CA LEU A 57 2.47 -1.27 13.16
C LEU A 57 2.10 -2.52 13.96
N SER A 58 2.54 -2.59 15.22
CA SER A 58 2.17 -3.62 16.19
C SER A 58 1.35 -3.01 17.32
N ASP A 59 0.29 -3.70 17.74
CA ASP A 59 -0.48 -3.33 18.96
C ASP A 59 0.02 -4.07 20.21
N GLY A 60 1.07 -4.88 20.09
CA GLY A 60 1.62 -5.70 21.17
C GLY A 60 0.80 -6.96 21.50
N ASN A 61 -0.37 -7.17 20.85
CA ASN A 61 -1.28 -8.28 21.11
C ASN A 61 -1.46 -9.21 19.89
N GLY A 62 -0.45 -9.23 18.99
CA GLY A 62 -0.46 -10.10 17.80
C GLY A 62 -1.18 -9.50 16.59
N ARG A 63 -1.62 -8.25 16.65
CA ARG A 63 -2.12 -7.54 15.48
C ARG A 63 -1.00 -6.76 14.83
N TYR A 64 -0.67 -7.13 13.60
CA TYR A 64 0.29 -6.43 12.76
C TYR A 64 -0.44 -5.79 11.59
N THR A 65 -0.36 -4.46 11.50
CA THR A 65 -1.05 -3.67 10.47
C THR A 65 -0.03 -3.10 9.49
N ALA A 66 -0.17 -3.44 8.21
CA ALA A 66 0.58 -2.77 7.15
C ALA A 66 -0.11 -1.47 6.73
N CYS A 67 0.62 -0.37 6.81
CA CYS A 67 0.24 0.92 6.25
C CYS A 67 0.92 1.07 4.90
N LEU A 68 0.14 1.01 3.81
CA LEU A 68 0.62 0.97 2.44
C LEU A 68 0.41 2.30 1.73
N SER A 69 1.30 2.59 0.80
CA SER A 69 1.27 3.76 -0.07
C SER A 69 0.48 3.47 -1.36
N SER A 70 -0.16 4.48 -1.90
CA SER A 70 -0.95 4.38 -3.14
C SER A 70 -0.42 5.27 -4.26
N GLN A 71 0.42 6.26 -3.94
CA GLN A 71 0.99 7.19 -4.91
C GLN A 71 2.42 7.55 -4.52
N VAL A 72 3.23 7.93 -5.50
CA VAL A 72 4.51 8.60 -5.30
C VAL A 72 4.23 10.11 -5.23
N GLY A 73 4.27 10.68 -4.03
CA GLY A 73 3.76 12.02 -3.78
C GLY A 73 2.22 12.05 -3.62
N CYS A 74 1.62 13.24 -3.60
CA CYS A 74 0.17 13.40 -3.46
C CYS A 74 -0.29 14.77 -3.96
N ALA A 75 -1.34 14.79 -4.78
CA ALA A 75 -1.90 16.04 -5.32
C ALA A 75 -2.92 16.73 -4.39
N MET A 76 -3.25 16.13 -3.24
CA MET A 76 -4.34 16.64 -2.39
C MET A 76 -3.97 17.89 -1.60
N GLY A 77 -2.69 18.21 -1.43
CA GLY A 77 -2.23 19.47 -0.84
C GLY A 77 -2.58 19.69 0.64
N CYS A 78 -2.87 18.62 1.40
CA CYS A 78 -3.22 18.73 2.81
C CYS A 78 -2.09 19.40 3.62
N ALA A 79 -2.36 20.52 4.27
CA ALA A 79 -1.35 21.35 4.93
C ALA A 79 -0.62 20.67 6.10
N PHE A 80 -1.26 19.69 6.74
CA PHE A 80 -0.70 18.91 7.85
C PHE A 80 0.05 17.65 7.41
N CYS A 81 0.04 17.31 6.12
CA CYS A 81 0.57 16.05 5.61
C CYS A 81 1.92 16.28 4.92
N LYS A 82 2.96 15.53 5.34
CA LYS A 82 4.28 15.64 4.69
C LYS A 82 4.21 15.25 3.21
N THR A 83 3.47 14.21 2.85
CA THR A 83 3.27 13.81 1.46
C THR A 83 2.48 14.86 0.67
N GLY A 84 1.60 15.61 1.32
CA GLY A 84 0.87 16.73 0.71
C GLY A 84 1.74 17.92 0.29
N THR A 85 2.99 17.99 0.77
CA THR A 85 4.00 18.97 0.34
C THR A 85 4.88 18.45 -0.80
N MET A 86 4.65 17.24 -1.27
CA MET A 86 5.37 16.60 -2.37
C MET A 86 4.49 16.57 -3.60
N ASP A 87 5.03 16.96 -4.74
CA ASP A 87 4.30 16.84 -6.00
C ASP A 87 3.95 15.39 -6.28
N LEU A 88 2.76 15.16 -6.87
CA LEU A 88 2.38 13.86 -7.36
C LEU A 88 3.20 13.53 -8.60
N LEU A 89 4.06 12.52 -8.49
CA LEU A 89 4.82 12.01 -9.65
C LEU A 89 3.98 11.00 -10.44
N ARG A 90 3.43 9.99 -9.77
CA ARG A 90 2.60 8.96 -10.39
C ARG A 90 1.82 8.12 -9.37
N ASN A 91 0.87 7.38 -9.86
CA ASN A 91 0.24 6.30 -9.10
C ASN A 91 1.21 5.13 -8.89
N VAL A 92 1.10 4.45 -7.74
CA VAL A 92 1.78 3.18 -7.48
C VAL A 92 0.97 2.07 -8.16
N LYS A 93 1.65 1.18 -8.88
CA LYS A 93 1.02 0.04 -9.57
C LYS A 93 0.57 -1.02 -8.56
N ALA A 94 -0.41 -1.82 -8.90
CA ALA A 94 -0.93 -2.89 -8.03
C ALA A 94 0.18 -3.87 -7.58
N GLY A 95 1.10 -4.24 -8.47
CA GLY A 95 2.25 -5.08 -8.15
C GLY A 95 3.18 -4.42 -7.13
N GLU A 96 3.48 -3.13 -7.29
CA GLU A 96 4.32 -2.37 -6.36
C GLU A 96 3.67 -2.26 -4.96
N ILE A 97 2.33 -2.08 -4.88
CA ILE A 97 1.59 -2.12 -3.61
C ILE A 97 1.71 -3.50 -2.93
N VAL A 98 1.62 -4.58 -3.69
CA VAL A 98 1.80 -5.94 -3.17
C VAL A 98 3.24 -6.15 -2.72
N GLU A 99 4.23 -5.59 -3.42
CA GLU A 99 5.64 -5.67 -3.02
C GLU A 99 5.92 -4.95 -1.70
N GLU A 100 5.26 -3.81 -1.40
CA GLU A 100 5.34 -3.17 -0.08
C GLU A 100 4.99 -4.17 1.04
N LEU A 101 3.88 -4.90 0.85
CA LEU A 101 3.42 -5.89 1.81
C LEU A 101 4.40 -7.06 1.94
N ILE A 102 4.92 -7.56 0.82
CA ILE A 102 5.93 -8.64 0.80
C ILE A 102 7.21 -8.19 1.51
N HIS A 103 7.66 -6.95 1.32
CA HIS A 103 8.83 -6.43 2.03
C HIS A 103 8.60 -6.37 3.54
N LEU A 104 7.40 -5.95 3.99
CA LEU A 104 7.06 -5.94 5.42
C LEU A 104 6.97 -7.36 6.02
N GLU A 105 6.41 -8.34 5.28
CA GLU A 105 6.35 -9.75 5.67
C GLU A 105 7.75 -10.36 5.85
N LYS A 106 8.71 -9.98 5.00
CA LYS A 106 10.10 -10.44 5.10
C LYS A 106 10.82 -9.99 6.37
N GLU A 107 10.34 -8.95 7.02
CA GLU A 107 10.91 -8.42 8.28
C GLU A 107 10.40 -9.21 9.53
N GLY A 108 9.70 -10.32 9.34
CA GLY A 108 9.50 -11.37 10.35
C GLY A 108 8.05 -11.61 10.79
N GLU A 109 7.24 -10.58 10.99
CA GLU A 109 5.90 -10.76 11.55
C GLU A 109 4.83 -10.77 10.47
N HIS A 110 3.93 -11.78 10.54
CA HIS A 110 2.82 -11.92 9.60
C HIS A 110 1.81 -10.78 9.71
N ILE A 111 1.56 -10.10 8.60
CA ILE A 111 0.59 -8.99 8.54
C ILE A 111 -0.84 -9.52 8.64
N THR A 112 -1.58 -8.98 9.59
CA THR A 112 -2.97 -9.37 9.85
C THR A 112 -4.00 -8.38 9.34
N HIS A 113 -3.63 -7.10 9.19
CA HIS A 113 -4.50 -6.00 8.74
C HIS A 113 -3.77 -5.08 7.77
N ILE A 114 -4.53 -4.39 6.94
CA ILE A 114 -4.00 -3.41 6.00
C ILE A 114 -4.75 -2.09 6.14
N VAL A 115 -4.02 -0.99 6.06
CA VAL A 115 -4.57 0.35 5.92
C VAL A 115 -3.88 1.08 4.77
N PHE A 116 -4.64 1.69 3.89
CA PHE A 116 -4.13 2.59 2.88
C PHE A 116 -4.09 4.01 3.48
N MET A 117 -3.05 4.26 4.28
CA MET A 117 -2.82 5.52 5.01
C MET A 117 -1.36 5.98 4.86
N GLY A 118 -0.63 5.43 3.89
CA GLY A 118 0.72 5.83 3.52
C GLY A 118 0.72 7.05 2.60
N MET A 119 1.60 7.05 1.62
CA MET A 119 1.71 8.15 0.66
C MET A 119 0.58 8.08 -0.38
N GLY A 120 -0.03 9.24 -0.68
CA GLY A 120 -1.04 9.39 -1.72
C GLY A 120 -2.49 9.29 -1.24
N GLU A 121 -3.42 9.55 -2.17
CA GLU A 121 -4.87 9.38 -1.99
C GLU A 121 -5.32 8.08 -2.69
N PRO A 122 -5.73 7.04 -1.94
CA PRO A 122 -6.06 5.75 -2.52
C PRO A 122 -7.20 5.80 -3.55
N LEU A 123 -8.21 6.65 -3.33
CA LEU A 123 -9.33 6.77 -4.25
C LEU A 123 -8.99 7.55 -5.53
N ALA A 124 -7.89 8.30 -5.55
CA ALA A 124 -7.34 8.87 -6.79
C ALA A 124 -6.59 7.79 -7.62
N ASN A 125 -6.07 6.74 -6.96
CA ASN A 125 -5.48 5.57 -7.61
C ASN A 125 -6.39 4.34 -7.56
N PHE A 126 -7.69 4.54 -7.70
CA PHE A 126 -8.72 3.54 -7.46
C PHE A 126 -8.45 2.18 -8.12
N THR A 127 -8.12 2.19 -9.41
CA THR A 127 -7.99 0.97 -10.20
C THR A 127 -6.85 0.07 -9.70
N GLU A 128 -5.69 0.64 -9.44
CA GLU A 128 -4.53 -0.14 -8.99
C GLU A 128 -4.67 -0.58 -7.52
N VAL A 129 -5.25 0.29 -6.66
CA VAL A 129 -5.57 -0.07 -5.27
C VAL A 129 -6.55 -1.25 -5.23
N MET A 130 -7.62 -1.25 -6.03
CA MET A 130 -8.58 -2.36 -6.06
C MET A 130 -7.98 -3.65 -6.60
N LYS A 131 -7.12 -3.57 -7.62
CA LYS A 131 -6.35 -4.74 -8.09
C LYS A 131 -5.43 -5.29 -7.00
N ALA A 132 -4.69 -4.44 -6.30
CA ALA A 132 -3.83 -4.85 -5.20
C ALA A 132 -4.63 -5.55 -4.09
N ILE A 133 -5.77 -4.98 -3.67
CA ILE A 133 -6.68 -5.58 -2.69
C ILE A 133 -7.15 -6.97 -3.14
N THR A 134 -7.47 -7.12 -4.43
CA THR A 134 -7.88 -8.42 -4.97
C THR A 134 -6.75 -9.46 -4.90
N TYR A 135 -5.51 -9.09 -5.25
CA TYR A 135 -4.35 -9.99 -5.13
C TYR A 135 -4.03 -10.35 -3.68
N ILE A 136 -4.12 -9.38 -2.77
CA ILE A 136 -3.86 -9.59 -1.34
C ILE A 136 -4.90 -10.53 -0.70
N HIS A 137 -6.15 -10.47 -1.17
CA HIS A 137 -7.24 -11.31 -0.65
C HIS A 137 -7.21 -12.75 -1.16
N ARG A 138 -6.52 -13.05 -2.26
CA ARG A 138 -6.51 -14.40 -2.86
C ARG A 138 -6.09 -15.47 -1.85
N GLU A 139 -6.80 -16.60 -1.84
CA GLU A 139 -6.52 -17.76 -0.96
C GLU A 139 -5.17 -18.42 -1.27
N ASP A 140 -4.74 -18.38 -2.53
CA ASP A 140 -3.44 -18.88 -2.98
C ASP A 140 -2.30 -17.85 -2.85
N GLY A 141 -2.57 -16.70 -2.22
CA GLY A 141 -1.64 -15.61 -1.98
C GLY A 141 -1.46 -15.29 -0.50
N ILE A 142 -1.55 -14.00 -0.15
CA ILE A 142 -1.37 -13.51 1.22
C ILE A 142 -2.59 -13.81 2.10
N ASN A 143 -3.77 -13.92 1.48
CA ASN A 143 -5.04 -14.35 2.10
C ASN A 143 -5.52 -13.44 3.26
N ILE A 144 -5.44 -12.13 3.09
CA ILE A 144 -6.02 -11.18 4.04
C ILE A 144 -7.48 -10.91 3.69
N SER A 145 -8.39 -11.12 4.65
CA SER A 145 -9.82 -10.85 4.45
C SER A 145 -10.09 -9.38 4.15
N TYR A 146 -11.00 -9.07 3.22
CA TYR A 146 -11.48 -7.71 2.92
C TYR A 146 -11.87 -6.91 4.16
N ARG A 147 -12.48 -7.54 5.17
CA ARG A 147 -12.88 -6.90 6.43
C ARG A 147 -11.71 -6.41 7.29
N ARG A 148 -10.49 -6.86 6.97
CA ARG A 148 -9.24 -6.46 7.62
C ARG A 148 -8.49 -5.41 6.81
N ILE A 149 -9.09 -4.89 5.73
CA ILE A 149 -8.51 -3.86 4.86
C ILE A 149 -9.33 -2.58 5.05
N THR A 150 -8.63 -1.48 5.32
CA THR A 150 -9.21 -0.14 5.44
C THR A 150 -8.64 0.77 4.36
N ILE A 151 -9.52 1.40 3.60
CA ILE A 151 -9.16 2.48 2.66
C ILE A 151 -9.43 3.80 3.37
N SER A 152 -8.41 4.64 3.52
CA SER A 152 -8.57 6.00 4.04
C SER A 152 -8.62 6.98 2.87
N THR A 153 -9.43 8.00 2.98
CA THR A 153 -9.56 9.04 1.94
C THR A 153 -9.73 10.43 2.55
N CYS A 154 -9.21 11.42 1.88
CA CYS A 154 -9.51 12.82 2.17
C CYS A 154 -10.95 13.22 1.79
N GLY A 155 -11.72 12.31 1.19
CA GLY A 155 -13.13 12.52 0.89
C GLY A 155 -13.45 12.72 -0.60
N LEU A 156 -12.69 12.10 -1.51
CA LEU A 156 -12.99 12.13 -2.94
C LEU A 156 -14.34 11.46 -3.24
N VAL A 157 -15.40 12.26 -3.33
CA VAL A 157 -16.79 11.79 -3.51
C VAL A 157 -16.96 10.85 -4.72
N PRO A 158 -16.40 11.13 -5.91
CA PRO A 158 -16.49 10.20 -7.03
C PRO A 158 -15.89 8.82 -6.73
N GLY A 159 -14.75 8.79 -6.02
CA GLY A 159 -14.10 7.55 -5.60
C GLY A 159 -14.90 6.77 -4.56
N ILE A 160 -15.52 7.47 -3.60
CA ILE A 160 -16.41 6.87 -2.58
C ILE A 160 -17.64 6.25 -3.25
N LYS A 161 -18.30 6.95 -4.18
CA LYS A 161 -19.44 6.42 -4.94
C LYS A 161 -19.03 5.16 -5.70
N ARG A 162 -17.93 5.21 -6.44
CA ARG A 162 -17.40 4.06 -7.17
C ARG A 162 -17.08 2.87 -6.24
N LEU A 163 -16.55 3.13 -5.04
CA LEU A 163 -16.29 2.07 -4.06
C LEU A 163 -17.58 1.41 -3.57
N SER A 164 -18.66 2.17 -3.39
CA SER A 164 -19.96 1.63 -2.96
C SER A 164 -20.62 0.70 -4.01
N GLU A 165 -20.30 0.89 -5.29
CA GLU A 165 -20.86 0.09 -6.39
C GLU A 165 -20.25 -1.32 -6.49
N ILE A 166 -19.02 -1.51 -6.02
CA ILE A 166 -18.33 -2.82 -6.12
C ILE A 166 -18.66 -3.80 -5.00
N HIS A 167 -19.43 -3.37 -3.99
CA HIS A 167 -19.93 -4.21 -2.88
C HIS A 167 -18.87 -5.07 -2.16
N LEU A 168 -17.61 -4.64 -2.11
CA LEU A 168 -16.57 -5.32 -1.33
C LEU A 168 -16.65 -4.90 0.14
N PRO A 169 -16.56 -5.86 1.10
CA PRO A 169 -16.67 -5.57 2.53
C PRO A 169 -15.38 -4.99 3.12
N VAL A 170 -14.70 -4.10 2.39
CA VAL A 170 -13.60 -3.30 2.92
C VAL A 170 -14.14 -2.19 3.82
N ARG A 171 -13.29 -1.70 4.73
CA ARG A 171 -13.63 -0.56 5.57
C ARG A 171 -13.25 0.73 4.88
N LEU A 172 -14.09 1.74 5.00
CA LEU A 172 -13.81 3.11 4.56
C LEU A 172 -13.60 4.00 5.79
N ALA A 173 -12.50 4.75 5.78
CA ALA A 173 -12.23 5.81 6.74
C ALA A 173 -12.16 7.15 5.98
N VAL A 174 -12.94 8.13 6.42
CA VAL A 174 -12.92 9.48 5.82
C VAL A 174 -12.25 10.44 6.79
N SER A 175 -11.22 11.14 6.33
CA SER A 175 -10.54 12.18 7.08
C SER A 175 -11.40 13.45 7.10
N LEU A 176 -12.21 13.61 8.14
CA LEU A 176 -13.09 14.78 8.27
C LEU A 176 -12.28 16.06 8.53
N VAL A 177 -11.28 16.00 9.42
CA VAL A 177 -10.34 17.06 9.80
C VAL A 177 -11.00 18.25 10.52
N ALA A 178 -12.09 18.80 9.98
CA ALA A 178 -12.87 19.86 10.60
C ALA A 178 -14.36 19.67 10.27
N ALA A 179 -15.22 20.16 11.16
CA ALA A 179 -16.67 20.16 10.96
C ALA A 179 -17.19 21.37 10.20
N ASP A 180 -16.35 22.39 10.06
CA ASP A 180 -16.63 23.63 9.31
C ASP A 180 -15.92 23.58 7.96
N ASP A 181 -16.63 23.91 6.89
CA ASP A 181 -16.14 23.78 5.51
C ASP A 181 -14.99 24.75 5.20
N ASP A 182 -15.03 25.97 5.73
CA ASP A 182 -13.98 26.96 5.49
C ASP A 182 -12.68 26.54 6.19
N VAL A 183 -12.80 26.08 7.44
CA VAL A 183 -11.66 25.54 8.21
C VAL A 183 -11.12 24.30 7.51
N ARG A 184 -12.00 23.37 7.09
CA ARG A 184 -11.61 22.16 6.39
C ARG A 184 -10.86 22.49 5.09
N SER A 185 -11.40 23.38 4.27
CA SER A 185 -10.81 23.78 2.99
C SER A 185 -9.45 24.47 3.16
N SER A 186 -9.25 25.20 4.27
CA SER A 186 -7.97 25.86 4.56
C SER A 186 -6.83 24.88 4.84
N VAL A 187 -7.14 23.69 5.38
CA VAL A 187 -6.12 22.67 5.75
C VAL A 187 -6.14 21.42 4.84
N MET A 188 -7.24 21.17 4.16
CA MET A 188 -7.44 20.07 3.23
C MET A 188 -8.25 20.57 2.01
N PRO A 189 -7.59 21.16 1.00
CA PRO A 189 -8.25 21.81 -0.14
C PRO A 189 -8.78 20.78 -1.15
N VAL A 190 -9.64 19.88 -0.69
CA VAL A 190 -10.28 18.85 -1.51
C VAL A 190 -11.78 19.10 -1.52
N ASN A 191 -12.31 19.41 -2.70
CA ASN A 191 -13.74 19.64 -2.97
C ASN A 191 -14.31 18.57 -3.90
#